data_c03b23ff43e34a6d39f2dc1ef8ba1282
#
_entry.id   c03b23ff43e34a6d39f2dc1ef8ba1282
#
_cell.length_a   1.000
_cell.length_b   1.000
_cell.length_c   1.000
_cell.angle_alpha   90.00
_cell.angle_beta   90.00
_cell.angle_gamma   90.00
#
_symmetry.space_group_name_H-M   'P 1'
#
loop_
_entity.id
_entity.type
_entity.pdbx_description
1 polymer ?
#
loop_
_entity_poly.entity_id
_entity_poly.type
_entity_poly.pdbx_seq_one_letter_code
_entity_poly.pdbx_strand_id
1 'polypeptide(L)'
;MSAMLTEQDQGKGVAMEHLPNKVSGKHELAVDAYFSADVETDGPIPGPFSILSFGLVYAGTFDGRHFERPQDYDKTFYREVKPISEDYQLEALRVNGLDRDRLLREGQNPKSAMTEASHWIRDVAGFAKPVLVAYPLSFDWAWLYWYFIRFSADGSPFNHSLCFDIKTAFAVKASIPIAEAAKSKLPPSLRPQSRHTHHALEDAVEQAEIFANIFQWEKKTHGRTP
;
A
#
# COMPACT_ATOMS: atom_id res chain seq x y z
N MET A 1 4.22 -67.51 -32.59
CA MET A 1 2.82 -67.74 -32.30
C MET A 1 2.32 -66.54 -31.57
N SER A 2 1.90 -65.50 -32.22
CA SER A 2 0.61 -65.21 -32.86
C SER A 2 -0.54 -65.20 -31.87
N ALA A 3 -1.00 -64.00 -31.58
CA ALA A 3 -2.43 -63.64 -31.55
C ALA A 3 -2.56 -62.10 -31.42
N MET A 4 -2.97 -61.51 -32.53
CA MET A 4 -3.58 -60.16 -32.58
C MET A 4 -4.93 -60.19 -31.89
N LEU A 5 -5.26 -59.18 -31.14
CA LEU A 5 -6.66 -58.82 -30.90
C LEU A 5 -6.76 -57.28 -31.06
N THR A 6 -7.50 -56.95 -32.11
CA THR A 6 -8.05 -55.64 -32.43
C THR A 6 -9.22 -55.35 -31.54
N GLU A 7 -9.22 -54.22 -30.80
CA GLU A 7 -10.45 -53.67 -30.23
C GLU A 7 -10.67 -52.28 -30.76
N GLN A 8 -11.79 -52.12 -31.46
CA GLN A 8 -12.32 -50.84 -31.94
C GLN A 8 -12.97 -50.13 -30.77
N ASP A 9 -12.44 -48.97 -30.41
CA ASP A 9 -13.11 -48.06 -29.47
C ASP A 9 -13.95 -47.06 -30.27
N GLN A 10 -15.27 -47.20 -30.12
CA GLN A 10 -16.26 -46.32 -30.72
C GLN A 10 -16.37 -45.04 -29.90
N GLY A 11 -16.00 -43.94 -30.53
CA GLY A 11 -16.14 -42.60 -29.96
C GLY A 11 -17.60 -42.26 -29.62
N LYS A 12 -17.87 -42.07 -28.33
CA LYS A 12 -19.10 -41.42 -27.86
C LYS A 12 -18.89 -39.92 -27.90
N GLY A 13 -19.52 -39.26 -28.86
CA GLY A 13 -19.62 -37.82 -28.91
C GLY A 13 -20.31 -37.27 -27.64
N VAL A 14 -19.60 -36.48 -26.87
CA VAL A 14 -20.19 -35.71 -25.77
C VAL A 14 -20.84 -34.48 -26.38
N ALA A 15 -22.17 -34.42 -26.30
CA ALA A 15 -22.94 -33.26 -26.70
C ALA A 15 -22.52 -32.05 -25.82
N MET A 16 -22.06 -30.99 -26.48
CA MET A 16 -21.86 -29.68 -25.82
C MET A 16 -23.24 -29.14 -25.42
N GLU A 17 -23.58 -29.26 -24.15
CA GLU A 17 -24.70 -28.53 -23.58
C GLU A 17 -24.43 -27.03 -23.67
N HIS A 18 -25.33 -26.33 -24.34
CA HIS A 18 -25.36 -24.85 -24.38
C HIS A 18 -25.53 -24.31 -22.97
N LEU A 19 -24.46 -23.79 -22.39
CA LEU A 19 -24.54 -22.97 -21.17
C LEU A 19 -25.34 -21.69 -21.48
N PRO A 20 -26.35 -21.36 -20.68
CA PRO A 20 -27.13 -20.17 -20.92
C PRO A 20 -26.24 -18.94 -20.75
N ASN A 21 -26.28 -18.05 -21.74
CA ASN A 21 -25.68 -16.72 -21.72
C ASN A 21 -26.09 -16.02 -20.42
N LYS A 22 -25.17 -15.91 -19.44
CA LYS A 22 -25.37 -15.08 -18.25
C LYS A 22 -25.46 -13.64 -18.70
N VAL A 23 -26.65 -13.12 -18.56
CA VAL A 23 -27.10 -11.74 -18.59
C VAL A 23 -25.99 -10.80 -18.10
N SER A 24 -25.76 -9.72 -18.88
CA SER A 24 -24.92 -8.59 -18.56
C SER A 24 -25.38 -7.92 -17.26
N GLY A 25 -24.88 -8.39 -16.13
CA GLY A 25 -24.88 -7.61 -14.91
C GLY A 25 -23.99 -6.40 -15.17
N LYS A 26 -24.49 -5.18 -14.91
CA LYS A 26 -23.65 -4.00 -14.80
C LYS A 26 -22.53 -4.36 -13.85
N HIS A 27 -21.27 -4.46 -14.35
CA HIS A 27 -20.11 -4.55 -13.50
C HIS A 27 -20.08 -3.26 -12.67
N GLU A 28 -20.56 -3.35 -11.45
CA GLU A 28 -20.31 -2.30 -10.46
C GLU A 28 -18.79 -2.25 -10.29
N LEU A 29 -18.19 -1.10 -10.61
CA LEU A 29 -16.74 -0.93 -10.49
C LEU A 29 -16.35 -1.10 -9.02
N ALA A 30 -15.28 -1.81 -8.77
CA ALA A 30 -14.74 -1.91 -7.42
C ALA A 30 -14.30 -0.52 -6.95
N VAL A 31 -14.59 -0.19 -5.70
CA VAL A 31 -14.12 1.05 -5.07
C VAL A 31 -12.80 0.75 -4.37
N ASP A 32 -11.79 1.58 -4.62
CA ASP A 32 -10.52 1.57 -3.89
C ASP A 32 -10.61 2.48 -2.67
N ALA A 33 -10.10 2.04 -1.53
CA ALA A 33 -9.87 2.86 -0.34
C ALA A 33 -8.36 2.97 -0.10
N TYR A 34 -7.83 4.19 -0.20
CA TYR A 34 -6.40 4.44 -0.11
C TYR A 34 -5.96 4.70 1.34
N PHE A 35 -4.86 4.07 1.72
CA PHE A 35 -4.21 4.23 3.01
C PHE A 35 -2.77 4.64 2.80
N SER A 36 -2.45 5.87 3.18
CA SER A 36 -1.08 6.35 3.21
C SER A 36 -0.36 5.73 4.39
N ALA A 37 0.88 5.35 4.18
CA ALA A 37 1.70 4.71 5.20
C ALA A 37 3.11 5.24 5.22
N ASP A 38 3.70 5.22 6.42
CA ASP A 38 5.11 5.45 6.65
C ASP A 38 5.61 4.56 7.77
N VAL A 39 6.87 4.11 7.70
CA VAL A 39 7.50 3.25 8.71
C VAL A 39 8.85 3.80 9.15
N GLU A 40 9.09 3.77 10.47
CA GLU A 40 10.40 4.00 11.05
C GLU A 40 11.01 2.66 11.47
N THR A 41 12.26 2.44 11.08
CA THR A 41 12.90 1.13 11.22
C THR A 41 14.30 1.25 11.83
N ASP A 42 14.82 0.15 12.34
CA ASP A 42 16.21 0.08 12.84
C ASP A 42 17.22 -0.47 11.83
N GLY A 43 16.81 -0.60 10.55
CA GLY A 43 17.70 -1.05 9.48
C GLY A 43 17.02 -1.11 8.10
N PRO A 44 17.68 -1.64 7.06
CA PRO A 44 17.24 -1.46 5.68
C PRO A 44 16.22 -2.50 5.17
N ILE A 45 16.04 -3.65 5.85
CA ILE A 45 15.18 -4.75 5.38
C ILE A 45 14.47 -5.44 6.54
N PRO A 46 13.22 -5.90 6.37
CA PRO A 46 12.51 -6.64 7.40
C PRO A 46 13.12 -8.03 7.63
N GLY A 47 12.94 -8.55 8.83
CA GLY A 47 13.43 -9.85 9.26
C GLY A 47 14.68 -9.74 10.10
N PRO A 48 15.86 -9.43 9.54
CA PRO A 48 17.03 -9.07 10.33
C PRO A 48 16.83 -7.81 11.18
N PHE A 49 16.08 -6.85 10.64
CA PHE A 49 15.80 -5.57 11.30
C PHE A 49 14.32 -5.42 11.62
N SER A 50 13.99 -4.42 12.42
CA SER A 50 12.67 -4.24 13.02
C SER A 50 11.98 -2.95 12.56
N ILE A 51 10.64 -2.97 12.42
CA ILE A 51 9.84 -1.76 12.52
C ILE A 51 9.88 -1.29 13.97
N LEU A 52 10.17 -0.02 14.17
CA LEU A 52 10.12 0.66 15.48
C LEU A 52 8.82 1.42 15.67
N SER A 53 8.32 2.06 14.62
CA SER A 53 6.98 2.65 14.59
C SER A 53 6.41 2.63 13.17
N PHE A 54 5.09 2.71 13.06
CA PHE A 54 4.42 2.92 11.78
C PHE A 54 3.16 3.75 11.94
N GLY A 55 2.88 4.53 10.90
CA GLY A 55 1.68 5.35 10.78
C GLY A 55 0.87 4.96 9.56
N LEU A 56 -0.46 4.98 9.68
CA LEU A 56 -1.42 4.76 8.61
C LEU A 56 -2.45 5.89 8.64
N VAL A 57 -2.82 6.38 7.48
CA VAL A 57 -3.79 7.46 7.32
C VAL A 57 -4.74 7.11 6.18
N TYR A 58 -6.05 7.22 6.41
CA TYR A 58 -7.01 7.13 5.33
C TYR A 58 -6.85 8.32 4.39
N ALA A 59 -6.58 8.03 3.11
CA ALA A 59 -6.23 9.04 2.12
C ALA A 59 -7.31 9.28 1.05
N GLY A 60 -8.48 8.61 1.17
CA GLY A 60 -9.62 8.81 0.27
C GLY A 60 -10.08 7.55 -0.44
N THR A 61 -11.08 7.70 -1.30
CA THR A 61 -11.63 6.62 -2.13
C THR A 61 -11.66 6.99 -3.61
N PHE A 62 -11.70 5.97 -4.47
CA PHE A 62 -11.87 6.13 -5.91
C PHE A 62 -12.79 5.03 -6.47
N ASP A 63 -13.83 5.43 -7.16
CA ASP A 63 -14.84 4.54 -7.74
C ASP A 63 -14.59 4.23 -9.24
N GLY A 64 -13.41 4.59 -9.75
CA GLY A 64 -13.07 4.51 -11.17
C GLY A 64 -13.43 5.77 -11.97
N ARG A 65 -14.12 6.75 -11.36
CA ARG A 65 -14.53 8.02 -11.98
C ARG A 65 -14.19 9.23 -11.12
N HIS A 66 -14.50 9.15 -9.83
CA HIS A 66 -14.38 10.25 -8.88
C HIS A 66 -13.45 9.85 -7.75
N PHE A 67 -12.47 10.70 -7.47
CA PHE A 67 -11.64 10.60 -6.26
C PHE A 67 -12.25 11.48 -5.18
N GLU A 68 -12.65 10.85 -4.08
CA GLU A 68 -13.15 11.52 -2.89
C GLU A 68 -12.00 11.70 -1.90
N ARG A 69 -11.50 12.92 -1.82
CA ARG A 69 -10.50 13.32 -0.83
C ARG A 69 -11.16 13.46 0.54
N PRO A 70 -10.56 12.98 1.64
CA PRO A 70 -11.07 13.22 2.98
C PRO A 70 -11.03 14.72 3.31
N GLN A 71 -11.98 15.20 4.13
CA GLN A 71 -12.04 16.61 4.56
C GLN A 71 -10.85 16.95 5.47
N ASP A 72 -10.46 16.02 6.30
CA ASP A 72 -9.31 16.03 7.19
C ASP A 72 -8.61 14.66 7.13
N TYR A 73 -7.44 14.57 7.76
CA TYR A 73 -6.67 13.34 7.85
C TYR A 73 -6.69 12.76 9.27
N ASP A 74 -7.80 12.90 9.99
CA ASP A 74 -7.96 12.46 11.39
C ASP A 74 -8.17 10.96 11.54
N LYS A 75 -8.59 10.26 10.46
CA LYS A 75 -8.68 8.80 10.44
C LYS A 75 -7.28 8.21 10.33
N THR A 76 -6.66 7.99 11.49
CA THR A 76 -5.28 7.57 11.62
C THR A 76 -5.12 6.34 12.50
N PHE A 77 -3.99 5.64 12.30
CA PHE A 77 -3.52 4.57 13.17
C PHE A 77 -2.00 4.71 13.35
N TYR A 78 -1.55 4.69 14.59
CA TYR A 78 -0.12 4.76 14.92
C TYR A 78 0.24 3.75 16.01
N ARG A 79 1.36 3.08 15.86
CA ARG A 79 1.91 2.21 16.91
C ARG A 79 3.43 2.28 16.92
N GLU A 80 3.97 2.31 18.14
CA GLU A 80 5.35 1.98 18.42
C GLU A 80 5.44 0.48 18.71
N VAL A 81 6.38 -0.20 18.07
CA VAL A 81 6.45 -1.67 18.05
C VAL A 81 7.74 -2.15 18.72
N LYS A 82 7.61 -3.22 19.47
CA LYS A 82 8.76 -3.90 20.08
C LYS A 82 9.66 -4.48 18.99
N PRO A 83 10.97 -4.18 18.99
CA PRO A 83 11.94 -4.79 18.07
C PRO A 83 11.87 -6.32 18.08
N ILE A 84 12.07 -6.94 16.91
CA ILE A 84 11.95 -8.40 16.71
C ILE A 84 13.29 -9.12 16.67
N SER A 85 14.39 -8.39 16.64
CA SER A 85 15.76 -8.93 16.58
C SER A 85 16.71 -8.11 17.44
N GLU A 86 17.95 -8.58 17.58
CA GLU A 86 19.01 -7.83 18.23
C GLU A 86 19.77 -6.92 17.27
N ASP A 87 19.64 -7.15 15.96
CA ASP A 87 20.32 -6.38 14.92
C ASP A 87 19.70 -5.00 14.75
N TYR A 88 20.54 -3.99 14.63
CA TYR A 88 20.14 -2.61 14.33
C TYR A 88 21.31 -1.80 13.75
N GLN A 89 20.97 -0.71 13.07
CA GLN A 89 21.95 0.26 12.55
C GLN A 89 21.81 1.59 13.31
N LEU A 90 22.90 2.06 13.89
CA LEU A 90 22.93 3.32 14.60
C LEU A 90 22.51 4.51 13.72
N GLU A 91 22.80 4.44 12.43
CA GLU A 91 22.41 5.48 11.47
C GLU A 91 20.89 5.59 11.35
N ALA A 92 20.20 4.46 11.26
CA ALA A 92 18.73 4.44 11.22
C ALA A 92 18.12 5.06 12.48
N LEU A 93 18.66 4.71 13.67
CA LEU A 93 18.20 5.30 14.94
C LEU A 93 18.48 6.80 15.06
N ARG A 94 19.55 7.30 14.43
CA ARG A 94 19.82 8.74 14.39
C ARG A 94 18.86 9.51 13.50
N VAL A 95 18.36 8.88 12.44
CA VAL A 95 17.40 9.50 11.51
C VAL A 95 16.04 9.64 12.18
N ASN A 96 15.50 8.55 12.76
CA ASN A 96 14.16 8.56 13.33
C ASN A 96 14.11 9.04 14.81
N GLY A 97 15.24 9.06 15.49
CA GLY A 97 15.34 9.54 16.89
C GLY A 97 14.64 8.68 17.93
N LEU A 98 14.20 7.45 17.57
CA LEU A 98 13.50 6.55 18.48
C LEU A 98 14.46 5.87 19.46
N ASP A 99 14.06 5.81 20.72
CA ASP A 99 14.77 5.07 21.77
C ASP A 99 14.43 3.58 21.67
N ARG A 100 15.31 2.81 21.01
CA ARG A 100 15.14 1.38 20.81
C ARG A 100 15.09 0.60 22.12
N ASP A 101 15.89 0.99 23.13
CA ASP A 101 15.90 0.32 24.45
C ASP A 101 14.57 0.53 25.19
N ARG A 102 13.97 1.71 25.06
CA ARG A 102 12.61 1.97 25.53
C ARG A 102 11.62 1.05 24.80
N LEU A 103 11.71 0.97 23.47
CA LEU A 103 10.80 0.13 22.67
C LEU A 103 10.94 -1.37 22.95
N LEU A 104 12.11 -1.86 23.35
CA LEU A 104 12.28 -3.24 23.83
C LEU A 104 11.45 -3.53 25.10
N ARG A 105 11.26 -2.52 25.97
CA ARG A 105 10.49 -2.65 27.20
C ARG A 105 9.00 -2.33 27.02
N GLU A 106 8.70 -1.27 26.29
CA GLU A 106 7.39 -0.61 26.26
C GLU A 106 6.67 -0.74 24.92
N GLY A 107 7.39 -1.04 23.84
CA GLY A 107 6.84 -1.21 22.51
C GLY A 107 5.76 -2.30 22.45
N GLN A 108 4.72 -2.05 21.67
CA GLN A 108 3.63 -3.01 21.51
C GLN A 108 4.13 -4.30 20.84
N ASN A 109 3.60 -5.43 21.27
CA ASN A 109 3.91 -6.71 20.64
C ASN A 109 3.54 -6.68 19.14
N PRO A 110 4.44 -7.08 18.23
CA PRO A 110 4.20 -7.03 16.78
C PRO A 110 2.91 -7.73 16.35
N LYS A 111 2.56 -8.87 16.98
CA LYS A 111 1.32 -9.58 16.66
C LYS A 111 0.09 -8.75 16.98
N SER A 112 0.06 -8.11 18.15
CA SER A 112 -1.07 -7.25 18.54
C SER A 112 -1.14 -6.03 17.64
N ALA A 113 -0.01 -5.32 17.44
CA ALA A 113 0.04 -4.13 16.61
C ALA A 113 -0.45 -4.37 15.17
N MET A 114 0.04 -5.44 14.53
CA MET A 114 -0.33 -5.76 13.14
C MET A 114 -1.76 -6.29 13.01
N THR A 115 -2.27 -7.02 14.02
CA THR A 115 -3.66 -7.49 14.02
C THR A 115 -4.62 -6.31 14.19
N GLU A 116 -4.35 -5.40 15.13
CA GLU A 116 -5.15 -4.18 15.33
C GLU A 116 -5.13 -3.30 14.09
N ALA A 117 -3.95 -3.10 13.46
CA ALA A 117 -3.85 -2.35 12.22
C ALA A 117 -4.65 -2.99 11.07
N SER A 118 -4.60 -4.32 10.96
CA SER A 118 -5.37 -5.05 9.94
C SER A 118 -6.89 -4.87 10.13
N HIS A 119 -7.38 -4.92 11.37
CA HIS A 119 -8.79 -4.67 11.69
C HIS A 119 -9.16 -3.22 11.36
N TRP A 120 -8.37 -2.26 11.83
CA TRP A 120 -8.61 -0.83 11.58
C TRP A 120 -8.71 -0.52 10.09
N ILE A 121 -7.78 -1.04 9.26
CA ILE A 121 -7.81 -0.85 7.81
C ILE A 121 -9.09 -1.41 7.21
N ARG A 122 -9.51 -2.61 7.60
CA ARG A 122 -10.73 -3.24 7.09
C ARG A 122 -11.99 -2.49 7.52
N ASP A 123 -12.03 -2.06 8.76
CA ASP A 123 -13.17 -1.29 9.30
C ASP A 123 -13.33 0.05 8.59
N VAL A 124 -12.21 0.78 8.37
CA VAL A 124 -12.23 2.06 7.63
C VAL A 124 -12.55 1.87 6.15
N ALA A 125 -12.03 0.83 5.52
CA ALA A 125 -12.30 0.54 4.11
C ALA A 125 -13.75 0.10 3.86
N GLY A 126 -14.39 -0.57 4.82
CA GLY A 126 -15.74 -1.11 4.67
C GLY A 126 -15.82 -2.09 3.50
N PHE A 127 -16.61 -1.76 2.48
CA PHE A 127 -16.75 -2.58 1.26
C PHE A 127 -15.70 -2.29 0.20
N ALA A 128 -14.97 -1.18 0.32
CA ALA A 128 -13.92 -0.81 -0.63
C ALA A 128 -12.68 -1.72 -0.48
N LYS A 129 -11.86 -1.75 -1.52
CA LYS A 129 -10.61 -2.52 -1.53
C LYS A 129 -9.48 -1.67 -0.94
N PRO A 130 -8.83 -2.10 0.14
CA PRO A 130 -7.70 -1.37 0.70
C PRO A 130 -6.51 -1.35 -0.28
N VAL A 131 -5.98 -0.15 -0.55
CA VAL A 131 -4.80 0.10 -1.37
C VAL A 131 -3.77 0.85 -0.54
N LEU A 132 -2.56 0.30 -0.41
CA LEU A 132 -1.46 1.00 0.26
C LEU A 132 -0.84 2.03 -0.67
N VAL A 133 -0.62 3.25 -0.17
CA VAL A 133 0.11 4.29 -0.89
C VAL A 133 1.28 4.81 -0.06
N ALA A 134 2.44 5.10 -0.72
CA ALA A 134 3.60 5.69 -0.07
C ALA A 134 4.53 6.39 -1.09
N TYR A 135 5.53 7.15 -0.58
CA TYR A 135 6.44 7.95 -1.40
C TYR A 135 7.93 7.79 -1.01
N PRO A 136 8.71 6.88 -1.61
CA PRO A 136 8.34 5.83 -2.56
C PRO A 136 7.70 4.64 -1.85
N LEU A 137 6.86 3.92 -2.54
CA LEU A 137 6.15 2.76 -2.00
C LEU A 137 7.07 1.60 -1.62
N SER A 138 8.16 1.41 -2.35
CA SER A 138 8.97 0.19 -2.27
C SER A 138 9.48 -0.13 -0.87
N PHE A 139 9.83 0.88 -0.08
CA PHE A 139 10.33 0.71 1.28
C PHE A 139 9.17 0.34 2.23
N ASP A 140 8.17 1.19 2.34
CA ASP A 140 7.04 0.99 3.26
C ASP A 140 6.26 -0.28 2.96
N TRP A 141 6.08 -0.60 1.66
CA TRP A 141 5.45 -1.84 1.22
C TRP A 141 6.22 -3.07 1.69
N ALA A 142 7.55 -3.10 1.47
CA ALA A 142 8.36 -4.26 1.85
C ALA A 142 8.26 -4.55 3.36
N TRP A 143 8.27 -3.52 4.18
CA TRP A 143 8.16 -3.62 5.61
C TRP A 143 6.76 -4.02 6.08
N LEU A 144 5.75 -3.24 5.72
CA LEU A 144 4.38 -3.45 6.21
C LEU A 144 3.80 -4.76 5.70
N TYR A 145 3.99 -5.08 4.41
CA TYR A 145 3.47 -6.34 3.85
C TYR A 145 4.10 -7.55 4.53
N TRP A 146 5.43 -7.54 4.75
CA TRP A 146 6.13 -8.60 5.46
C TRP A 146 5.63 -8.74 6.91
N TYR A 147 5.47 -7.62 7.63
CA TYR A 147 4.98 -7.62 9.00
C TYR A 147 3.53 -8.11 9.11
N PHE A 148 2.65 -7.70 8.21
CA PHE A 148 1.28 -8.21 8.17
C PHE A 148 1.25 -9.73 7.95
N ILE A 149 1.99 -10.24 6.97
CA ILE A 149 2.04 -11.68 6.70
C ILE A 149 2.64 -12.46 7.88
N ARG A 150 3.65 -11.89 8.52
CA ARG A 150 4.38 -12.58 9.60
C ARG A 150 3.65 -12.54 10.94
N PHE A 151 2.98 -11.46 11.25
CA PHE A 151 2.50 -11.21 12.60
C PHE A 151 0.99 -11.03 12.72
N SER A 152 0.27 -10.51 11.73
CA SER A 152 -1.18 -10.34 11.83
C SER A 152 -1.88 -11.70 11.94
N ALA A 153 -2.83 -11.82 12.86
CA ALA A 153 -3.64 -13.03 13.00
C ALA A 153 -4.50 -13.30 11.76
N ASP A 154 -4.92 -12.23 11.06
CA ASP A 154 -5.81 -12.29 9.90
C ASP A 154 -5.09 -12.03 8.56
N GLY A 155 -3.75 -12.07 8.60
CA GLY A 155 -2.90 -11.77 7.45
C GLY A 155 -2.94 -10.30 7.02
N SER A 156 -2.45 -10.02 5.80
CA SER A 156 -2.45 -8.66 5.27
C SER A 156 -3.85 -8.19 4.89
N PRO A 157 -4.25 -6.96 5.26
CA PRO A 157 -5.47 -6.34 4.75
C PRO A 157 -5.32 -5.91 3.29
N PHE A 158 -4.07 -5.70 2.84
CA PHE A 158 -3.75 -5.33 1.46
C PHE A 158 -3.52 -6.58 0.62
N ASN A 159 -4.13 -6.62 -0.56
CA ASN A 159 -3.78 -7.63 -1.57
C ASN A 159 -2.39 -7.29 -2.13
N HIS A 160 -1.59 -8.31 -2.46
CA HIS A 160 -0.21 -8.16 -2.96
C HIS A 160 -0.08 -7.27 -4.21
N SER A 161 -1.16 -7.01 -4.93
CA SER A 161 -1.20 -6.17 -6.13
C SER A 161 -1.94 -4.83 -5.93
N LEU A 162 -2.52 -4.59 -4.75
CA LEU A 162 -3.23 -3.35 -4.44
C LEU A 162 -2.33 -2.38 -3.68
N CYS A 163 -1.48 -1.73 -4.45
CA CYS A 163 -0.55 -0.73 -3.95
C CYS A 163 -0.30 0.35 -5.01
N PHE A 164 0.02 1.57 -4.55
CA PHE A 164 0.17 2.73 -5.41
C PHE A 164 1.42 3.53 -5.03
N ASP A 165 2.38 3.62 -5.94
CA ASP A 165 3.60 4.42 -5.75
C ASP A 165 3.38 5.87 -6.16
N ILE A 166 3.37 6.77 -5.17
CA ILE A 166 3.13 8.21 -5.38
C ILE A 166 4.23 8.84 -6.22
N LYS A 167 5.50 8.41 -6.01
CA LYS A 167 6.65 8.92 -6.77
C LYS A 167 6.55 8.59 -8.25
N THR A 168 6.20 7.37 -8.58
CA THR A 168 5.99 6.93 -9.97
C THR A 168 4.83 7.68 -10.61
N ALA A 169 3.70 7.83 -9.90
CA ALA A 169 2.56 8.58 -10.40
C ALA A 169 2.93 10.04 -10.72
N PHE A 170 3.69 10.70 -9.84
CA PHE A 170 4.19 12.04 -10.09
C PHE A 170 5.12 12.08 -11.31
N ALA A 171 6.09 11.18 -11.39
CA ALA A 171 7.02 11.13 -12.53
C ALA A 171 6.29 11.00 -13.87
N VAL A 172 5.30 10.09 -13.94
CA VAL A 172 4.49 9.87 -15.17
C VAL A 172 3.65 11.10 -15.51
N LYS A 173 2.88 11.63 -14.53
CA LYS A 173 2.02 12.80 -14.76
C LYS A 173 2.82 14.05 -15.11
N ALA A 174 4.00 14.23 -14.50
CA ALA A 174 4.91 15.34 -14.79
C ALA A 174 5.71 15.15 -16.08
N SER A 175 5.76 13.93 -16.64
CA SER A 175 6.62 13.55 -17.76
C SER A 175 8.11 13.85 -17.48
N ILE A 176 8.59 13.38 -16.32
CA ILE A 176 9.98 13.52 -15.87
C ILE A 176 10.57 12.15 -15.51
N PRO A 177 11.91 11.99 -15.54
CA PRO A 177 12.56 10.79 -15.02
C PRO A 177 12.23 10.57 -13.55
N ILE A 178 12.15 9.29 -13.13
CA ILE A 178 11.85 8.95 -11.72
C ILE A 178 12.91 9.46 -10.73
N ALA A 179 14.15 9.60 -11.18
CA ALA A 179 15.24 10.20 -10.42
C ALA A 179 14.99 11.69 -10.10
N GLU A 180 14.19 12.37 -10.92
CA GLU A 180 13.82 13.77 -10.75
C GLU A 180 12.54 13.95 -9.92
N ALA A 181 11.82 12.89 -9.64
CA ALA A 181 10.58 12.91 -8.88
C ALA A 181 10.82 12.81 -7.37
N ALA A 182 11.64 13.66 -6.80
CA ALA A 182 11.82 13.76 -5.35
C ALA A 182 10.74 14.66 -4.71
N LYS A 183 10.34 14.39 -3.44
CA LYS A 183 9.39 15.24 -2.70
C LYS A 183 9.82 16.72 -2.72
N SER A 184 11.11 17.01 -2.57
CA SER A 184 11.67 18.38 -2.62
C SER A 184 11.50 19.10 -3.96
N LYS A 185 11.25 18.35 -5.04
CA LYS A 185 11.05 18.88 -6.39
C LYS A 185 9.58 19.04 -6.78
N LEU A 186 8.66 18.75 -5.87
CA LEU A 186 7.24 18.96 -6.11
C LEU A 186 6.93 20.45 -6.39
N PRO A 187 6.16 20.76 -7.45
CA PRO A 187 5.70 22.12 -7.68
C PRO A 187 4.84 22.62 -6.52
N PRO A 188 4.78 23.94 -6.28
CA PRO A 188 4.05 24.49 -5.13
C PRO A 188 2.61 24.00 -4.98
N SER A 189 1.91 23.78 -6.09
CA SER A 189 0.51 23.29 -6.09
C SER A 189 0.34 21.84 -5.64
N LEU A 190 1.41 21.07 -5.57
CA LEU A 190 1.40 19.66 -5.15
C LEU A 190 2.05 19.45 -3.78
N ARG A 191 2.64 20.50 -3.20
CA ARG A 191 3.27 20.40 -1.88
C ARG A 191 2.23 20.18 -0.79
N PRO A 192 2.57 19.38 0.22
CA PRO A 192 1.72 19.22 1.39
C PRO A 192 1.69 20.47 2.25
N GLN A 193 0.71 20.58 3.13
CA GLN A 193 0.67 21.56 4.20
C GLN A 193 1.50 21.09 5.42
N SER A 194 1.46 19.78 5.65
CA SER A 194 2.22 19.09 6.70
C SER A 194 3.71 19.07 6.39
N ARG A 195 4.53 18.96 7.45
CA ARG A 195 6.01 18.92 7.33
C ARG A 195 6.50 17.50 7.50
N HIS A 196 7.58 17.18 6.83
CA HIS A 196 8.33 15.95 7.07
C HIS A 196 9.09 16.03 8.40
N THR A 197 8.92 15.06 9.29
CA THR A 197 9.41 15.14 10.67
C THR A 197 10.18 13.91 11.14
N HIS A 198 10.22 12.82 10.33
CA HIS A 198 10.66 11.49 10.74
C HIS A 198 9.83 10.91 11.90
N HIS A 199 8.55 11.26 11.96
CA HIS A 199 7.57 10.63 12.81
C HIS A 199 6.56 9.92 11.88
N ALA A 200 6.48 8.61 11.96
CA ALA A 200 5.76 7.79 10.97
C ALA A 200 4.30 8.25 10.72
N LEU A 201 3.57 8.70 11.75
CA LEU A 201 2.21 9.20 11.54
C LEU A 201 2.18 10.54 10.81
N GLU A 202 3.04 11.48 11.20
CA GLU A 202 3.08 12.81 10.57
C GLU A 202 3.52 12.72 9.11
N ASP A 203 4.49 11.85 8.83
CA ASP A 203 4.98 11.60 7.48
C ASP A 203 3.97 10.83 6.62
N ALA A 204 3.16 9.94 7.21
CA ALA A 204 2.02 9.33 6.53
C ALA A 204 0.93 10.37 6.17
N VAL A 205 0.67 11.37 7.03
CA VAL A 205 -0.22 12.50 6.71
C VAL A 205 0.35 13.34 5.57
N GLU A 206 1.63 13.72 5.64
CA GLU A 206 2.33 14.43 4.56
C GLU A 206 2.15 13.70 3.21
N GLN A 207 2.37 12.39 3.21
CA GLN A 207 2.24 11.56 2.01
C GLN A 207 0.78 11.47 1.51
N ALA A 208 -0.21 11.40 2.41
CA ALA A 208 -1.63 11.41 2.06
C ALA A 208 -2.05 12.71 1.35
N GLU A 209 -1.56 13.86 1.83
CA GLU A 209 -1.79 15.17 1.19
C GLU A 209 -1.16 15.22 -0.21
N ILE A 210 0.11 14.78 -0.35
CA ILE A 210 0.80 14.71 -1.64
C ILE A 210 0.05 13.77 -2.59
N PHE A 211 -0.38 12.60 -2.11
CA PHE A 211 -1.16 11.64 -2.89
C PHE A 211 -2.41 12.28 -3.47
N ALA A 212 -3.24 12.89 -2.62
CA ALA A 212 -4.48 13.51 -3.06
C ALA A 212 -4.24 14.65 -4.06
N ASN A 213 -3.21 15.48 -3.82
CA ASN A 213 -2.83 16.56 -4.72
C ASN A 213 -2.40 16.01 -6.10
N ILE A 214 -1.56 14.96 -6.13
CA ILE A 214 -1.11 14.34 -7.38
C ILE A 214 -2.26 13.60 -8.07
N PHE A 215 -3.11 12.90 -7.32
CA PHE A 215 -4.23 12.14 -7.88
C PHE A 215 -5.17 13.05 -8.66
N GLN A 216 -5.51 14.21 -8.09
CA GLN A 216 -6.40 15.21 -8.70
C GLN A 216 -5.69 16.16 -9.68
N TRP A 217 -4.35 16.10 -9.76
CA TRP A 217 -3.60 17.03 -10.60
C TRP A 217 -3.77 16.74 -12.09
N GLU A 218 -4.25 17.76 -12.81
CA GLU A 218 -4.22 17.78 -14.28
C GLU A 218 -3.10 18.72 -14.74
N LYS A 219 -2.09 18.13 -15.42
CA LYS A 219 -1.05 18.94 -16.03
C LYS A 219 -1.69 19.81 -17.14
N LYS A 220 -1.75 21.12 -16.94
CA LYS A 220 -2.14 22.04 -18.01
C LYS A 220 -1.15 21.83 -19.17
N THR A 221 -1.59 21.20 -20.23
CA THR A 221 -0.85 21.19 -21.50
C THR A 221 -0.83 22.62 -22.01
N HIS A 222 0.28 23.31 -21.82
CA HIS A 222 0.54 24.52 -22.58
C HIS A 222 0.58 24.06 -24.03
N GLY A 223 -0.40 24.53 -24.81
CA GLY A 223 -0.53 24.16 -26.23
C GLY A 223 0.82 24.28 -26.90
N ARG A 224 1.33 23.19 -27.47
CA ARG A 224 2.29 23.29 -28.54
C ARG A 224 1.51 23.93 -29.66
N THR A 225 1.71 25.23 -29.88
CA THR A 225 1.35 25.88 -31.14
C THR A 225 2.09 25.12 -32.25
N PRO A 226 1.40 24.68 -33.29
CA PRO A 226 1.98 23.93 -34.41
C PRO A 226 3.09 24.69 -35.11
#